data_81347484b66751daf5e823e119a82a46
#
_entry.id   81347484b66751daf5e823e119a82a46
#
_cell.length_a   1.000
_cell.length_b   1.000
_cell.length_c   1.000
_cell.angle_alpha   90.00
_cell.angle_beta   90.00
_cell.angle_gamma   90.00
#
_symmetry.space_group_name_H-M   'P 1'
#
loop_
_entity.id
_entity.type
_entity.pdbx_description
1 polymer ?
#
loop_
_entity_poly.entity_id
_entity_poly.type
_entity_poly.pdbx_seq_one_letter_code
_entity_poly.pdbx_strand_id
1 'polypeptide(L)'
;INAAEIVRMTTQTKPEGATHWSTRKLAAKLGISDTTVLKVWQANGLKPHLVETFKVSRDPRFIEKLEDIVGLYMSPPDHALVLCCDEKSQVQALDRTQPGLPLKKGRAETMTHDYKRNGTTTLFAAMSTLDGKVISRCAQRHRHIEWLDFLRQIDRETPKGKALHLVCDNYATHKHPKVKEWLEKHPRFHIHF
;
A
#
# COMPACT_ATOMS: atom_id res chain seq x y z
N ILE A 1 24.44 23.50 -26.29
CA ILE A 1 23.96 22.20 -25.71
C ILE A 1 22.54 22.07 -26.15
N ASN A 2 22.20 20.93 -26.79
CA ASN A 2 20.84 20.66 -27.27
C ASN A 2 20.01 19.91 -26.18
N ALA A 3 18.69 19.89 -26.34
CA ALA A 3 17.79 19.20 -25.41
C ALA A 3 18.10 17.70 -25.28
N ALA A 4 18.54 17.07 -26.37
CA ALA A 4 18.89 15.64 -26.37
C ALA A 4 20.06 15.32 -25.45
N GLU A 5 21.05 16.18 -25.35
CA GLU A 5 22.19 16.01 -24.42
C GLU A 5 21.75 16.12 -22.96
N ILE A 6 20.84 17.06 -22.63
CA ILE A 6 20.26 17.19 -21.30
C ILE A 6 19.49 15.92 -20.93
N VAL A 7 18.67 15.40 -21.85
CA VAL A 7 17.92 14.14 -21.65
C VAL A 7 18.88 12.98 -21.43
N ARG A 8 19.86 12.81 -22.32
CA ARG A 8 20.87 11.73 -22.22
C ARG A 8 21.60 11.75 -20.89
N MET A 9 22.10 12.94 -20.49
CA MET A 9 22.79 13.07 -19.19
C MET A 9 21.88 12.72 -18.01
N THR A 10 20.63 13.16 -18.07
CA THR A 10 19.66 12.90 -16.98
C THR A 10 19.34 11.42 -16.84
N THR A 11 19.18 10.69 -17.95
CA THR A 11 18.69 9.31 -17.96
C THR A 11 19.79 8.25 -17.90
N GLN A 12 20.98 8.58 -18.43
CA GLN A 12 22.06 7.58 -18.60
C GLN A 12 23.26 7.79 -17.69
N THR A 13 23.30 8.91 -16.93
CA THR A 13 24.42 9.20 -16.03
C THR A 13 23.94 9.57 -14.65
N LYS A 14 24.87 9.51 -13.67
CA LYS A 14 24.61 9.96 -12.30
C LYS A 14 25.59 11.08 -11.93
N PRO A 15 25.17 12.04 -11.10
CA PRO A 15 26.07 13.03 -10.56
C PRO A 15 26.98 12.43 -9.49
N GLU A 16 28.14 12.99 -9.29
CA GLU A 16 29.01 12.67 -8.18
C GLU A 16 28.35 13.05 -6.84
N GLY A 17 28.41 12.14 -5.87
CA GLY A 17 27.86 12.36 -4.53
C GLY A 17 26.34 12.48 -4.45
N ALA A 18 25.59 11.98 -5.47
CA ALA A 18 24.13 11.92 -5.41
C ALA A 18 23.54 10.79 -6.27
N THR A 19 22.33 10.37 -5.94
CA THR A 19 21.63 9.25 -6.61
C THR A 19 20.99 9.65 -7.95
N HIS A 20 20.66 10.94 -8.10
CA HIS A 20 20.02 11.49 -9.31
C HIS A 20 20.44 12.94 -9.54
N TRP A 21 20.26 13.41 -10.76
CA TRP A 21 20.51 14.80 -11.12
C TRP A 21 19.45 15.74 -10.52
N SER A 22 19.88 16.87 -9.98
CA SER A 22 19.03 18.03 -9.78
C SER A 22 19.25 19.03 -10.93
N THR A 23 18.28 19.92 -11.17
CA THR A 23 18.40 20.97 -12.20
C THR A 23 19.68 21.79 -12.02
N ARG A 24 19.99 22.17 -10.78
CA ARG A 24 21.18 22.96 -10.44
C ARG A 24 22.49 22.22 -10.71
N LYS A 25 22.60 20.94 -10.29
CA LYS A 25 23.81 20.15 -10.53
C LYS A 25 24.05 19.89 -12.01
N LEU A 26 22.99 19.58 -12.75
CA LEU A 26 23.10 19.35 -14.20
C LEU A 26 23.41 20.63 -14.96
N ALA A 27 22.79 21.75 -14.59
CA ALA A 27 23.05 23.06 -15.13
C ALA A 27 24.53 23.46 -14.95
N ALA A 28 25.07 23.33 -13.73
CA ALA A 28 26.47 23.58 -13.43
C ALA A 28 27.41 22.70 -14.24
N LYS A 29 27.09 21.40 -14.40
CA LYS A 29 27.90 20.44 -15.19
C LYS A 29 27.94 20.81 -16.68
N LEU A 30 26.83 21.34 -17.21
CA LEU A 30 26.67 21.65 -18.62
C LEU A 30 26.96 23.13 -18.96
N GLY A 31 27.20 23.98 -17.97
CA GLY A 31 27.43 25.44 -18.19
C GLY A 31 26.19 26.19 -18.72
N ILE A 32 24.99 25.81 -18.31
CA ILE A 32 23.70 26.38 -18.72
C ILE A 32 22.87 26.80 -17.50
N SER A 33 21.71 27.46 -17.74
CA SER A 33 20.81 27.81 -16.64
C SER A 33 20.01 26.60 -16.16
N ASP A 34 19.71 26.53 -14.87
CA ASP A 34 18.85 25.51 -14.26
C ASP A 34 17.42 25.57 -14.80
N THR A 35 16.95 26.77 -15.17
CA THR A 35 15.64 26.97 -15.82
C THR A 35 15.59 26.30 -17.19
N THR A 36 16.68 26.26 -17.96
CA THR A 36 16.79 25.57 -19.24
C THR A 36 16.65 24.04 -19.01
N VAL A 37 17.37 23.51 -18.02
CA VAL A 37 17.25 22.10 -17.64
C VAL A 37 15.82 21.76 -17.24
N LEU A 38 15.20 22.60 -16.40
CA LEU A 38 13.82 22.39 -15.94
C LEU A 38 12.81 22.35 -17.10
N LYS A 39 12.91 23.28 -18.05
CA LYS A 39 12.04 23.31 -19.24
C LYS A 39 12.19 22.04 -20.08
N VAL A 40 13.41 21.57 -20.29
CA VAL A 40 13.66 20.32 -21.03
C VAL A 40 13.09 19.11 -20.28
N TRP A 41 13.27 19.04 -18.97
CA TRP A 41 12.69 17.98 -18.16
C TRP A 41 11.16 17.96 -18.22
N GLN A 42 10.53 19.13 -18.08
CA GLN A 42 9.06 19.25 -18.20
C GLN A 42 8.55 18.81 -19.58
N ALA A 43 9.21 19.26 -20.65
CA ALA A 43 8.85 18.90 -22.03
C ALA A 43 8.98 17.40 -22.31
N ASN A 44 9.88 16.71 -21.59
CA ASN A 44 10.12 15.25 -21.74
C ASN A 44 9.54 14.42 -20.60
N GLY A 45 8.72 14.97 -19.72
CA GLY A 45 8.12 14.24 -18.59
C GLY A 45 9.13 13.71 -17.56
N LEU A 46 10.36 14.21 -17.53
CA LEU A 46 11.43 13.72 -16.66
C LEU A 46 11.27 14.26 -15.24
N LYS A 47 11.22 13.37 -14.27
CA LYS A 47 11.12 13.67 -12.82
C LYS A 47 12.17 12.86 -12.06
N PRO A 48 13.47 13.15 -12.15
CA PRO A 48 14.54 12.30 -11.60
C PRO A 48 14.48 12.10 -10.07
N HIS A 49 13.77 12.98 -9.37
CA HIS A 49 13.56 12.90 -7.91
C HIS A 49 12.44 11.94 -7.52
N LEU A 50 11.59 11.52 -8.46
CA LEU A 50 10.53 10.54 -8.22
C LEU A 50 11.05 9.16 -8.64
N VAL A 51 11.19 8.28 -7.65
CA VAL A 51 11.61 6.89 -7.87
C VAL A 51 10.42 6.00 -7.52
N GLU A 52 9.89 5.31 -8.53
CA GLU A 52 8.95 4.23 -8.30
C GLU A 52 9.72 2.96 -7.98
N THR A 53 9.37 2.35 -6.85
CA THR A 53 9.98 1.09 -6.43
C THR A 53 9.08 -0.08 -6.84
N PHE A 54 9.67 -1.12 -7.37
CA PHE A 54 8.99 -2.39 -7.63
C PHE A 54 9.84 -3.54 -7.10
N LYS A 55 9.18 -4.64 -6.77
CA LYS A 55 9.84 -5.86 -6.34
C LYS A 55 9.48 -6.97 -7.33
N VAL A 56 10.49 -7.56 -7.92
CA VAL A 56 10.30 -8.76 -8.75
C VAL A 56 10.00 -9.93 -7.82
N SER A 57 8.89 -10.63 -8.07
CA SER A 57 8.55 -11.84 -7.33
C SER A 57 9.55 -12.95 -7.64
N ARG A 58 9.93 -13.71 -6.61
CA ARG A 58 10.73 -14.95 -6.75
C ARG A 58 9.85 -16.21 -6.68
N ASP A 59 8.53 -16.05 -6.63
CA ASP A 59 7.61 -17.17 -6.63
C ASP A 59 7.54 -17.78 -8.03
N PRO A 60 7.90 -19.06 -8.23
CA PRO A 60 7.85 -19.72 -9.53
C PRO A 60 6.43 -19.78 -10.12
N ARG A 61 5.39 -19.70 -9.28
CA ARG A 61 3.98 -19.66 -9.72
C ARG A 61 3.40 -18.25 -9.71
N PHE A 62 4.23 -17.22 -9.80
CA PHE A 62 3.78 -15.82 -9.74
C PHE A 62 2.75 -15.49 -10.83
N ILE A 63 2.98 -15.94 -12.06
CA ILE A 63 2.09 -15.65 -13.20
C ILE A 63 0.72 -16.31 -12.98
N GLU A 64 0.68 -17.60 -12.59
CA GLU A 64 -0.57 -18.30 -12.30
C GLU A 64 -1.40 -17.58 -11.22
N LYS A 65 -0.74 -17.17 -10.14
CA LYS A 65 -1.39 -16.42 -9.04
C LYS A 65 -1.86 -15.04 -9.47
N LEU A 66 -1.08 -14.35 -10.30
CA LEU A 66 -1.46 -13.05 -10.85
C LEU A 66 -2.71 -13.18 -11.72
N GLU A 67 -2.76 -14.17 -12.61
CA GLU A 67 -3.90 -14.44 -13.48
C GLU A 67 -5.15 -14.81 -12.67
N ASP A 68 -5.01 -15.64 -11.62
CA ASP A 68 -6.09 -16.02 -10.70
C ASP A 68 -6.68 -14.77 -10.02
N ILE A 69 -5.84 -13.92 -9.41
CA ILE A 69 -6.29 -12.70 -8.72
C ILE A 69 -6.88 -11.69 -9.70
N VAL A 70 -6.26 -11.46 -10.85
CA VAL A 70 -6.79 -10.56 -11.89
C VAL A 70 -8.12 -11.09 -12.41
N GLY A 71 -8.24 -12.41 -12.62
CA GLY A 71 -9.48 -13.07 -13.01
C GLY A 71 -10.61 -12.82 -12.01
N LEU A 72 -10.34 -12.96 -10.72
CA LEU A 72 -11.31 -12.66 -9.66
C LEU A 72 -11.79 -11.21 -9.64
N TYR A 73 -10.93 -10.25 -9.99
CA TYR A 73 -11.32 -8.84 -10.05
C TYR A 73 -12.07 -8.47 -11.32
N MET A 74 -11.65 -9.02 -12.44
CA MET A 74 -12.25 -8.69 -13.76
C MET A 74 -13.57 -9.44 -14.00
N SER A 75 -13.71 -10.65 -13.46
CA SER A 75 -14.84 -11.54 -13.70
C SER A 75 -15.13 -12.40 -12.46
N PRO A 76 -15.61 -11.79 -11.36
CA PRO A 76 -15.93 -12.54 -10.14
C PRO A 76 -17.01 -13.59 -10.39
N PRO A 77 -16.94 -14.76 -9.75
CA PRO A 77 -18.00 -15.79 -9.90
C PRO A 77 -19.37 -15.29 -9.40
N ASP A 78 -20.44 -15.58 -10.11
CA ASP A 78 -21.81 -15.09 -9.83
C ASP A 78 -22.30 -15.40 -8.41
N HIS A 79 -21.92 -16.53 -7.87
CA HIS A 79 -22.31 -17.00 -6.54
C HIS A 79 -21.21 -16.82 -5.48
N ALA A 80 -20.30 -15.89 -5.69
CA ALA A 80 -19.21 -15.63 -4.77
C ALA A 80 -19.16 -14.15 -4.33
N LEU A 81 -18.41 -13.91 -3.26
CA LEU A 81 -17.95 -12.60 -2.85
C LEU A 81 -16.42 -12.59 -2.90
N VAL A 82 -15.86 -11.59 -3.55
CA VAL A 82 -14.41 -11.37 -3.55
C VAL A 82 -14.09 -10.26 -2.55
N LEU A 83 -13.29 -10.60 -1.55
CA LEU A 83 -12.90 -9.74 -0.45
C LEU A 83 -11.40 -9.51 -0.47
N CYS A 84 -10.97 -8.25 -0.50
CA CYS A 84 -9.57 -7.88 -0.27
C CYS A 84 -9.33 -7.73 1.23
N CYS A 85 -8.45 -8.53 1.79
CA CYS A 85 -8.17 -8.57 3.23
C CYS A 85 -6.75 -8.07 3.50
N ASP A 86 -6.61 -7.19 4.48
CA ASP A 86 -5.32 -6.64 4.92
C ASP A 86 -5.36 -6.25 6.40
N GLU A 87 -4.19 -6.16 7.04
CA GLU A 87 -4.02 -5.72 8.41
C GLU A 87 -3.19 -4.44 8.52
N LYS A 88 -3.78 -3.41 9.07
CA LYS A 88 -3.05 -2.22 9.50
C LYS A 88 -2.58 -2.40 10.94
N SER A 89 -1.36 -2.90 11.11
CA SER A 89 -0.74 -3.07 12.43
C SER A 89 -0.25 -1.73 13.02
N GLN A 90 -0.05 -1.70 14.34
CA GLN A 90 0.56 -0.59 15.06
C GLN A 90 -0.13 0.78 14.85
N VAL A 91 -1.45 0.78 14.69
CA VAL A 91 -2.24 2.01 14.71
C VAL A 91 -2.14 2.62 16.10
N GLN A 92 -1.67 3.87 16.19
CA GLN A 92 -1.46 4.57 17.45
C GLN A 92 -2.52 5.66 17.66
N ALA A 93 -3.13 5.68 18.83
CA ALA A 93 -3.89 6.83 19.31
C ALA A 93 -2.93 7.80 20.02
N LEU A 94 -2.79 8.99 19.48
CA LEU A 94 -1.91 10.04 20.00
C LEU A 94 -2.75 11.17 20.57
N ASP A 95 -2.62 11.44 21.88
CA ASP A 95 -3.19 12.64 22.52
C ASP A 95 -2.16 13.76 22.50
N ARG A 96 -2.51 14.90 21.95
CA ARG A 96 -1.69 16.09 22.05
C ARG A 96 -1.71 16.63 23.48
N THR A 97 -0.54 16.91 24.04
CA THR A 97 -0.42 17.38 25.43
C THR A 97 -0.85 18.84 25.60
N GLN A 98 -0.92 19.59 24.48
CA GLN A 98 -1.29 21.00 24.45
C GLN A 98 -2.23 21.28 23.27
N PRO A 99 -3.17 22.22 23.40
CA PRO A 99 -4.01 22.65 22.28
C PRO A 99 -3.18 23.30 21.17
N GLY A 100 -3.59 23.08 19.94
CA GLY A 100 -2.99 23.74 18.77
C GLY A 100 -3.26 25.25 18.76
N LEU A 101 -2.41 25.99 18.08
CA LEU A 101 -2.67 27.39 17.79
C LEU A 101 -3.50 27.50 16.52
N PRO A 102 -4.63 28.21 16.53
CA PRO A 102 -5.55 28.27 15.42
C PRO A 102 -4.96 28.95 14.19
N LEU A 103 -5.49 28.60 13.03
CA LEU A 103 -5.21 29.25 11.76
C LEU A 103 -5.51 30.75 11.85
N LYS A 104 -4.61 31.59 11.36
CA LYS A 104 -4.78 33.06 11.23
C LYS A 104 -4.35 33.51 9.82
N LYS A 105 -4.81 34.70 9.40
CA LYS A 105 -4.40 35.28 8.12
C LYS A 105 -2.87 35.37 8.03
N GLY A 106 -2.29 34.75 7.02
CA GLY A 106 -0.83 34.70 6.81
C GLY A 106 -0.05 33.74 7.73
N ARG A 107 -0.73 32.94 8.54
CA ARG A 107 -0.11 31.96 9.44
C ARG A 107 -0.88 30.65 9.44
N ALA A 108 -0.21 29.56 9.11
CA ALA A 108 -0.78 28.21 9.19
C ALA A 108 -1.11 27.84 10.65
N GLU A 109 -2.04 26.90 10.80
CA GLU A 109 -2.26 26.23 12.08
C GLU A 109 -0.98 25.54 12.54
N THR A 110 -0.69 25.60 13.83
CA THR A 110 0.47 24.94 14.42
C THR A 110 0.06 24.03 15.56
N MET A 111 0.63 22.84 15.61
CA MET A 111 0.41 21.86 16.67
C MET A 111 1.71 21.57 17.42
N THR A 112 1.61 21.23 18.70
CA THR A 112 2.77 20.77 19.48
C THR A 112 3.32 19.45 18.93
N HIS A 113 4.63 19.25 19.05
CA HIS A 113 5.27 17.97 18.81
C HIS A 113 5.04 16.95 19.91
N ASP A 114 4.72 17.43 21.12
CA ASP A 114 4.53 16.58 22.29
C ASP A 114 3.19 15.85 22.23
N TYR A 115 3.24 14.56 22.49
CA TYR A 115 2.06 13.72 22.54
C TYR A 115 2.24 12.58 23.55
N LYS A 116 1.12 12.13 24.08
CA LYS A 116 1.02 10.91 24.89
C LYS A 116 0.57 9.76 23.97
N ARG A 117 1.24 8.62 24.08
CA ARG A 117 0.83 7.39 23.39
C ARG A 117 -0.11 6.58 24.26
N ASN A 118 -1.27 6.21 23.74
CA ASN A 118 -2.27 5.38 24.43
C ASN A 118 -2.24 3.91 23.97
N GLY A 119 -1.05 3.42 23.63
CA GLY A 119 -0.84 2.07 23.12
C GLY A 119 -1.03 1.95 21.61
N THR A 120 -1.07 0.72 21.14
CA THR A 120 -1.26 0.37 19.72
C THR A 120 -2.41 -0.61 19.57
N THR A 121 -3.08 -0.52 18.43
CA THR A 121 -4.07 -1.51 17.99
C THR A 121 -3.77 -1.98 16.58
N THR A 122 -4.33 -3.12 16.19
CA THR A 122 -4.30 -3.62 14.81
C THR A 122 -5.72 -3.56 14.26
N LEU A 123 -5.88 -3.01 13.07
CA LEU A 123 -7.12 -3.03 12.32
C LEU A 123 -7.04 -4.15 11.27
N PHE A 124 -7.94 -5.13 11.37
CA PHE A 124 -8.23 -6.07 10.29
C PHE A 124 -9.35 -5.51 9.44
N ALA A 125 -9.21 -5.58 8.13
CA ALA A 125 -10.22 -5.13 7.20
C ALA A 125 -10.38 -6.11 6.03
N ALA A 126 -11.62 -6.31 5.60
CA ALA A 126 -11.99 -7.07 4.42
C ALA A 126 -12.98 -6.23 3.60
N MET A 127 -12.55 -5.77 2.43
CA MET A 127 -13.35 -4.94 1.53
C MET A 127 -13.92 -5.79 0.40
N SER A 128 -15.23 -5.73 0.23
CA SER A 128 -15.91 -6.32 -0.93
C SER A 128 -15.56 -5.54 -2.20
N THR A 129 -15.08 -6.22 -3.22
CA THR A 129 -14.72 -5.60 -4.50
C THR A 129 -15.96 -5.17 -5.30
N LEU A 130 -17.11 -5.76 -5.02
CA LEU A 130 -18.36 -5.50 -5.76
C LEU A 130 -19.04 -4.19 -5.33
N ASP A 131 -19.18 -3.97 -4.03
CA ASP A 131 -19.98 -2.90 -3.45
C ASP A 131 -19.20 -1.97 -2.51
N GLY A 132 -17.90 -2.25 -2.30
CA GLY A 132 -17.02 -1.44 -1.47
C GLY A 132 -17.32 -1.55 0.04
N LYS A 133 -18.21 -2.45 0.47
CA LYS A 133 -18.47 -2.67 1.89
C LYS A 133 -17.22 -3.20 2.59
N VAL A 134 -16.99 -2.70 3.80
CA VAL A 134 -15.86 -3.10 4.62
C VAL A 134 -16.35 -3.79 5.89
N ILE A 135 -15.93 -5.02 6.10
CA ILE A 135 -16.01 -5.72 7.38
C ILE A 135 -14.70 -5.42 8.10
N SER A 136 -14.75 -4.95 9.32
CA SER A 136 -13.53 -4.57 10.05
C SER A 136 -13.58 -4.94 11.51
N ARG A 137 -12.39 -5.12 12.10
CA ARG A 137 -12.21 -5.46 13.52
C ARG A 137 -10.90 -4.88 14.05
N CYS A 138 -10.96 -4.21 15.18
CA CYS A 138 -9.77 -3.84 15.95
C CYS A 138 -9.40 -4.96 16.93
N ALA A 139 -8.11 -5.26 17.02
CA ALA A 139 -7.56 -6.22 17.97
C ALA A 139 -6.22 -5.74 18.53
N GLN A 140 -5.86 -6.21 19.71
CA GLN A 140 -4.61 -5.84 20.38
C GLN A 140 -3.37 -6.40 19.66
N ARG A 141 -3.53 -7.49 18.91
CA ARG A 141 -2.46 -8.22 18.22
C ARG A 141 -2.95 -8.71 16.87
N HIS A 142 -2.00 -9.11 16.01
CA HIS A 142 -2.26 -9.64 14.66
C HIS A 142 -1.71 -11.07 14.50
N ARG A 143 -2.02 -11.95 15.48
CA ARG A 143 -1.64 -13.37 15.44
C ARG A 143 -2.73 -14.19 14.74
N HIS A 144 -2.45 -15.45 14.51
CA HIS A 144 -3.40 -16.39 13.92
C HIS A 144 -4.73 -16.50 14.71
N ILE A 145 -4.74 -16.22 16.02
CA ILE A 145 -5.94 -16.24 16.85
C ILE A 145 -6.87 -15.11 16.45
N GLU A 146 -6.36 -13.88 16.41
CA GLU A 146 -7.12 -12.69 16.01
C GLU A 146 -7.57 -12.79 14.55
N TRP A 147 -6.72 -13.37 13.69
CA TRP A 147 -7.09 -13.66 12.30
C TRP A 147 -8.25 -14.67 12.20
N LEU A 148 -8.21 -15.75 12.95
CA LEU A 148 -9.33 -16.73 13.00
C LEU A 148 -10.62 -16.09 13.49
N ASP A 149 -10.55 -15.21 14.51
CA ASP A 149 -11.72 -14.50 14.98
C ASP A 149 -12.27 -13.54 13.92
N PHE A 150 -11.41 -12.95 13.11
CA PHE A 150 -11.81 -12.11 11.99
C PHE A 150 -12.45 -12.95 10.87
N LEU A 151 -11.90 -14.12 10.51
CA LEU A 151 -12.53 -15.04 9.56
C LEU A 151 -13.93 -15.49 10.02
N ARG A 152 -14.09 -15.78 11.31
CA ARG A 152 -15.40 -16.09 11.90
C ARG A 152 -16.38 -14.94 11.83
N GLN A 153 -15.90 -13.70 11.95
CA GLN A 153 -16.71 -12.51 11.77
C GLN A 153 -17.15 -12.36 10.30
N ILE A 154 -16.25 -12.52 9.35
CA ILE A 154 -16.57 -12.52 7.91
C ILE A 154 -17.63 -13.59 7.62
N ASP A 155 -17.47 -14.79 8.18
CA ASP A 155 -18.45 -15.88 8.01
C ASP A 155 -19.86 -15.50 8.51
N ARG A 156 -19.95 -14.79 9.63
CA ARG A 156 -21.24 -14.35 10.19
C ARG A 156 -21.87 -13.21 9.40
N GLU A 157 -21.07 -12.27 8.91
CA GLU A 157 -21.55 -11.03 8.28
C GLU A 157 -21.80 -11.17 6.78
N THR A 158 -21.44 -12.31 6.18
CA THR A 158 -21.64 -12.58 4.76
C THR A 158 -22.75 -13.59 4.50
N PRO A 159 -23.48 -13.50 3.38
CA PRO A 159 -24.54 -14.44 3.01
C PRO A 159 -24.04 -15.89 2.95
N LYS A 160 -24.75 -16.81 3.60
CA LYS A 160 -24.32 -18.22 3.75
C LYS A 160 -24.30 -19.01 2.42
N GLY A 161 -25.10 -18.62 1.44
CA GLY A 161 -25.18 -19.29 0.14
C GLY A 161 -24.09 -18.88 -0.86
N LYS A 162 -23.17 -18.00 -0.46
CA LYS A 162 -22.09 -17.53 -1.36
C LYS A 162 -20.74 -18.11 -0.96
N ALA A 163 -19.93 -18.46 -1.96
CA ALA A 163 -18.51 -18.72 -1.76
C ALA A 163 -17.78 -17.39 -1.42
N LEU A 164 -16.70 -17.49 -0.69
CA LEU A 164 -15.89 -16.35 -0.25
C LEU A 164 -14.46 -16.51 -0.77
N HIS A 165 -14.06 -15.65 -1.71
CA HIS A 165 -12.69 -15.55 -2.20
C HIS A 165 -12.00 -14.41 -1.47
N LEU A 166 -11.02 -14.71 -0.64
CA LEU A 166 -10.25 -13.76 0.13
C LEU A 166 -8.88 -13.57 -0.52
N VAL A 167 -8.61 -12.38 -1.01
CA VAL A 167 -7.28 -11.99 -1.51
C VAL A 167 -6.51 -11.37 -0.35
N CYS A 168 -5.43 -12.03 0.07
CA CYS A 168 -4.61 -11.66 1.21
C CYS A 168 -3.15 -11.55 0.80
N ASP A 169 -2.35 -10.83 1.58
CA ASP A 169 -0.92 -10.88 1.46
C ASP A 169 -0.35 -12.23 1.94
N ASN A 170 0.91 -12.48 1.63
CA ASN A 170 1.58 -13.73 1.94
C ASN A 170 2.13 -13.78 3.39
N TYR A 171 1.46 -13.15 4.35
CA TYR A 171 1.90 -13.14 5.74
C TYR A 171 1.78 -14.51 6.41
N ALA A 172 2.76 -14.85 7.25
CA ALA A 172 2.86 -16.17 7.89
C ALA A 172 1.64 -16.54 8.75
N THR A 173 0.99 -15.55 9.34
CA THR A 173 -0.21 -15.72 10.18
C THR A 173 -1.36 -16.35 9.41
N HIS A 174 -1.55 -16.00 8.14
CA HIS A 174 -2.59 -16.52 7.26
C HIS A 174 -2.40 -18.00 6.92
N LYS A 175 -1.17 -18.49 7.01
CA LYS A 175 -0.76 -19.86 6.68
C LYS A 175 -0.56 -20.75 7.91
N HIS A 176 -0.90 -20.28 9.10
CA HIS A 176 -0.73 -21.02 10.34
C HIS A 176 -1.53 -22.33 10.31
N PRO A 177 -1.01 -23.46 10.86
CA PRO A 177 -1.72 -24.77 10.84
C PRO A 177 -3.17 -24.71 11.33
N LYS A 178 -3.46 -23.98 12.41
CA LYS A 178 -4.82 -23.81 12.93
C LYS A 178 -5.74 -23.05 11.96
N VAL A 179 -5.21 -22.15 11.13
CA VAL A 179 -5.99 -21.48 10.08
C VAL A 179 -6.33 -22.47 8.98
N LYS A 180 -5.38 -23.29 8.55
CA LYS A 180 -5.62 -24.35 7.56
C LYS A 180 -6.68 -25.35 8.03
N GLU A 181 -6.56 -25.85 9.26
CA GLU A 181 -7.55 -26.74 9.87
C GLU A 181 -8.96 -26.10 9.93
N TRP A 182 -9.04 -24.82 10.22
CA TRP A 182 -10.31 -24.10 10.22
C TRP A 182 -10.89 -23.98 8.81
N LEU A 183 -10.06 -23.67 7.80
CA LEU A 183 -10.47 -23.57 6.39
C LEU A 183 -10.97 -24.90 5.84
N GLU A 184 -10.36 -26.02 6.19
CA GLU A 184 -10.81 -27.36 5.82
C GLU A 184 -12.26 -27.64 6.29
N LYS A 185 -12.65 -27.08 7.44
CA LYS A 185 -14.01 -27.17 7.99
C LYS A 185 -14.98 -26.11 7.44
N HIS A 186 -14.48 -25.16 6.63
CA HIS A 186 -15.25 -24.06 6.07
C HIS A 186 -15.04 -23.97 4.55
N PRO A 187 -15.55 -24.94 3.78
CA PRO A 187 -15.24 -25.08 2.34
C PRO A 187 -15.69 -23.90 1.46
N ARG A 188 -16.53 -23.01 2.00
CA ARG A 188 -16.91 -21.78 1.29
C ARG A 188 -15.79 -20.74 1.23
N PHE A 189 -14.72 -20.87 2.03
CA PHE A 189 -13.59 -19.96 2.07
C PHE A 189 -12.46 -20.42 1.14
N HIS A 190 -12.08 -19.55 0.21
CA HIS A 190 -10.97 -19.74 -0.72
C HIS A 190 -9.99 -18.58 -0.52
N ILE A 191 -8.76 -18.87 -0.07
CA ILE A 191 -7.74 -17.83 0.16
C ILE A 191 -6.74 -17.83 -0.98
N HIS A 192 -6.49 -16.64 -1.54
CA HIS A 192 -5.56 -16.37 -2.63
C HIS A 192 -4.42 -15.48 -2.10
N PHE A 193 -3.14 -15.85 -2.45
CA PHE A 193 -1.92 -15.18 -1.95
C PHE A 193 -1.03 -14.69 -3.07
#